data_a235a85255a7e688b6b50c54cc234454
#
_entry.id   a235a85255a7e688b6b50c54cc234454
#
_cell.length_a   1.000
_cell.length_b   1.000
_cell.length_c   1.000
_cell.angle_alpha   90.00
_cell.angle_beta   90.00
_cell.angle_gamma   90.00
#
_symmetry.space_group_name_H-M   'P 1'
#
loop_
_entity.id
_entity.type
_entity.pdbx_description
1 polymer ?
#
loop_
_entity_poly.entity_id
_entity_poly.type
_entity_poly.pdbx_seq_one_letter_code
_entity_poly.pdbx_strand_id
1 'polypeptide(L)'
;PAMKYEATLIGERVAQLYLDPLSASILRTGMRRAVRRMVRQDGPVSEFGLTHLACSTPDFASLWAKTADLTFGSDLQLKAAAVEDELLHDIPYEERHLGLVKSAWCLEHWFEEETLRDIEKQLDVSPGDVHHRVDLMEWLLYAGREILLTDDVFADEHMPIIAELST
;
A
#
# COMPACT_ATOMS: atom_id res chain seq x y z
N PRO A 1 40.56 -13.23 4.66
CA PRO A 1 39.64 -12.98 5.78
C PRO A 1 38.21 -13.24 5.34
N ALA A 2 37.49 -14.03 6.13
CA ALA A 2 36.06 -14.27 5.86
C ALA A 2 35.31 -12.94 6.02
N MET A 3 34.52 -12.53 5.00
CA MET A 3 33.61 -11.40 5.13
C MET A 3 32.56 -11.77 6.20
N LYS A 4 32.46 -10.97 7.25
CA LYS A 4 31.37 -11.07 8.21
C LYS A 4 30.23 -10.22 7.68
N TYR A 5 29.07 -10.84 7.49
CA TYR A 5 27.82 -10.14 7.21
C TYR A 5 27.10 -9.94 8.53
N GLU A 6 26.68 -8.72 8.79
CA GLU A 6 25.82 -8.39 9.93
C GLU A 6 24.48 -7.89 9.36
N ALA A 7 23.40 -8.30 10.01
CA ALA A 7 22.07 -7.83 9.64
C ALA A 7 21.94 -6.33 9.99
N THR A 8 21.36 -5.56 9.09
CA THR A 8 20.96 -4.18 9.41
C THR A 8 19.72 -4.20 10.30
N LEU A 9 19.50 -3.13 11.06
CA LEU A 9 18.32 -3.01 11.91
C LEU A 9 17.01 -3.26 11.16
N ILE A 10 16.90 -2.69 9.96
CA ILE A 10 15.74 -2.91 9.09
C ILE A 10 15.66 -4.36 8.58
N GLY A 11 16.80 -4.99 8.26
CA GLY A 11 16.82 -6.40 7.85
C GLY A 11 16.38 -7.35 8.95
N GLU A 12 16.77 -7.10 10.20
CA GLU A 12 16.27 -7.86 11.37
C GLU A 12 14.76 -7.69 11.53
N ARG A 13 14.25 -6.47 11.35
CA ARG A 13 12.82 -6.19 11.46
C ARG A 13 12.01 -6.88 10.37
N VAL A 14 12.47 -6.84 9.13
CA VAL A 14 11.85 -7.55 8.00
C VAL A 14 11.77 -9.05 8.26
N ALA A 15 12.85 -9.66 8.78
CA ALA A 15 12.87 -11.07 9.14
C ALA A 15 11.89 -11.40 10.29
N GLN A 16 11.80 -10.55 11.31
CA GLN A 16 10.85 -10.71 12.43
C GLN A 16 9.39 -10.64 11.98
N LEU A 17 9.10 -9.85 10.97
CA LEU A 17 7.76 -9.68 10.40
C LEU A 17 7.40 -10.78 9.39
N TYR A 18 8.33 -11.67 9.04
CA TYR A 18 8.15 -12.67 7.98
C TYR A 18 7.75 -12.07 6.62
N LEU A 19 8.21 -10.85 6.38
CA LEU A 19 7.88 -10.08 5.18
C LEU A 19 8.79 -10.49 4.01
N ASP A 20 8.22 -10.59 2.80
CA ASP A 20 9.03 -10.73 1.58
C ASP A 20 9.99 -9.54 1.45
N PRO A 21 11.29 -9.75 1.19
CA PRO A 21 12.25 -8.67 1.02
C PRO A 21 11.86 -7.65 -0.06
N LEU A 22 11.16 -8.08 -1.11
CA LEU A 22 10.65 -7.17 -2.14
C LEU A 22 9.50 -6.32 -1.60
N SER A 23 8.60 -6.90 -0.81
CA SER A 23 7.56 -6.14 -0.09
C SER A 23 8.16 -5.08 0.81
N ALA A 24 9.18 -5.44 1.58
CA ALA A 24 9.91 -4.51 2.43
C ALA A 24 10.53 -3.35 1.62
N SER A 25 11.12 -3.64 0.47
CA SER A 25 11.69 -2.63 -0.43
C SER A 25 10.64 -1.67 -0.99
N ILE A 26 9.48 -2.21 -1.41
CA ILE A 26 8.36 -1.41 -1.92
C ILE A 26 7.81 -0.51 -0.82
N LEU A 27 7.53 -1.06 0.36
CA LEU A 27 7.03 -0.29 1.51
C LEU A 27 8.02 0.80 1.91
N ARG A 28 9.32 0.47 2.03
CA ARG A 28 10.35 1.44 2.38
C ARG A 28 10.41 2.61 1.41
N THR A 29 10.43 2.31 0.11
CA THR A 29 10.49 3.34 -0.95
C THR A 29 9.24 4.21 -0.95
N GLY A 30 8.06 3.61 -0.81
CA GLY A 30 6.79 4.34 -0.76
C GLY A 30 6.66 5.22 0.49
N MET A 31 7.05 4.71 1.66
CA MET A 31 7.04 5.49 2.91
C MET A 31 8.02 6.67 2.85
N ARG A 32 9.21 6.47 2.28
CA ARG A 32 10.15 7.57 2.02
C ARG A 32 9.58 8.63 1.08
N ARG A 33 8.81 8.20 0.07
CA ARG A 33 8.10 9.11 -0.84
C ARG A 33 7.02 9.91 -0.10
N ALA A 34 6.26 9.26 0.79
CA ALA A 34 5.26 9.90 1.62
C ALA A 34 5.89 10.99 2.52
N VAL A 35 6.93 10.65 3.28
CA VAL A 35 7.65 11.62 4.12
C VAL A 35 8.15 12.80 3.29
N ARG A 36 8.77 12.55 2.13
CA ARG A 36 9.26 13.64 1.26
C ARG A 36 8.15 14.54 0.76
N ARG A 37 6.98 13.99 0.40
CA ARG A 37 5.81 14.78 -0.01
C ARG A 37 5.33 15.69 1.12
N MET A 38 5.23 15.16 2.34
CA MET A 38 4.82 15.94 3.52
C MET A 38 5.82 17.04 3.86
N VAL A 39 7.13 16.74 3.83
CA VAL A 39 8.19 17.73 4.08
C VAL A 39 8.17 18.86 3.06
N ARG A 40 8.03 18.54 1.78
CA ARG A 40 8.06 19.50 0.69
C ARG A 40 6.72 20.15 0.39
N GLN A 41 5.63 19.56 0.89
CA GLN A 41 4.26 19.95 0.57
C GLN A 41 4.00 19.95 -0.95
N ASP A 42 4.56 18.97 -1.66
CA ASP A 42 4.55 18.88 -3.13
C ASP A 42 3.64 17.76 -3.67
N GLY A 43 2.78 17.20 -2.82
CA GLY A 43 1.81 16.19 -3.24
C GLY A 43 1.01 15.63 -2.07
N PRO A 44 -0.14 15.01 -2.37
CA PRO A 44 -0.98 14.42 -1.34
C PRO A 44 -0.34 13.16 -0.74
N VAL A 45 -0.59 12.93 0.54
CA VAL A 45 -0.42 11.65 1.21
C VAL A 45 -1.77 11.30 1.83
N SER A 46 -2.42 10.28 1.30
CA SER A 46 -3.78 9.90 1.67
C SER A 46 -3.81 8.47 2.20
N GLU A 47 -4.88 8.12 2.90
CA GLU A 47 -5.17 6.75 3.33
C GLU A 47 -5.26 5.81 2.12
N PHE A 48 -5.88 6.26 1.02
CA PHE A 48 -5.91 5.50 -0.22
C PHE A 48 -4.51 5.22 -0.76
N GLY A 49 -3.64 6.23 -0.80
CA GLY A 49 -2.25 6.08 -1.28
C GLY A 49 -1.44 5.08 -0.45
N LEU A 50 -1.61 5.09 0.89
CA LEU A 50 -0.96 4.13 1.80
C LEU A 50 -1.53 2.71 1.61
N THR A 51 -2.85 2.58 1.48
CA THR A 51 -3.52 1.31 1.20
C THR A 51 -3.09 0.74 -0.14
N HIS A 52 -3.03 1.55 -1.20
CA HIS A 52 -2.54 1.14 -2.51
C HIS A 52 -1.07 0.69 -2.46
N LEU A 53 -0.22 1.39 -1.70
CA LEU A 53 1.17 1.00 -1.50
C LEU A 53 1.29 -0.40 -0.91
N ALA A 54 0.51 -0.70 0.13
CA ALA A 54 0.47 -2.03 0.74
C ALA A 54 -0.06 -3.09 -0.25
N CYS A 55 -1.10 -2.77 -1.02
CA CYS A 55 -1.63 -3.65 -2.09
C CYS A 55 -0.58 -3.95 -3.18
N SER A 56 0.40 -3.06 -3.37
CA SER A 56 1.44 -3.20 -4.40
C SER A 56 2.52 -4.22 -4.05
N THR A 57 2.54 -4.72 -2.82
CA THR A 57 3.53 -5.68 -2.35
C THR A 57 3.25 -7.11 -2.84
N PRO A 58 4.28 -7.97 -3.03
CA PRO A 58 4.09 -9.38 -3.34
C PRO A 58 3.32 -10.16 -2.28
N ASP A 59 3.39 -9.74 -1.02
CA ASP A 59 2.67 -10.39 0.09
C ASP A 59 1.16 -10.14 0.06
N PHE A 60 0.69 -9.15 -0.71
CA PHE A 60 -0.73 -8.87 -0.85
C PHE A 60 -1.35 -9.65 -2.01
N ALA A 61 -2.48 -10.30 -1.75
CA ALA A 61 -3.28 -10.98 -2.77
C ALA A 61 -4.18 -9.99 -3.52
N SER A 62 -3.65 -9.30 -4.54
CA SER A 62 -4.38 -8.30 -5.30
C SER A 62 -5.61 -8.90 -6.03
N LEU A 63 -6.65 -8.11 -6.17
CA LEU A 63 -7.79 -8.41 -7.02
C LEU A 63 -7.38 -8.28 -8.50
N TRP A 64 -8.07 -9.00 -9.37
CA TRP A 64 -7.92 -8.88 -10.80
C TRP A 64 -8.94 -7.89 -11.37
N ALA A 65 -8.52 -7.07 -12.32
CA ALA A 65 -9.44 -6.32 -13.16
C ALA A 65 -10.16 -7.29 -14.09
N LYS A 66 -11.50 -7.28 -14.09
CA LYS A 66 -12.33 -8.10 -14.98
C LYS A 66 -12.54 -7.39 -16.31
N THR A 67 -13.06 -8.10 -17.31
CA THR A 67 -13.32 -7.52 -18.64
C THR A 67 -14.18 -6.26 -18.58
N ALA A 68 -15.17 -6.20 -17.68
CA ALA A 68 -15.99 -5.02 -17.50
C ALA A 68 -15.19 -3.82 -16.95
N ASP A 69 -14.23 -4.07 -16.06
CA ASP A 69 -13.34 -3.07 -15.49
C ASP A 69 -12.40 -2.46 -16.53
N LEU A 70 -12.04 -3.23 -17.57
CA LEU A 70 -11.16 -2.81 -18.65
C LEU A 70 -11.89 -2.01 -19.74
N THR A 71 -13.20 -1.92 -19.69
CA THR A 71 -14.00 -1.14 -20.64
C THR A 71 -13.71 0.35 -20.46
N PHE A 72 -13.48 1.05 -21.57
CA PHE A 72 -13.24 2.49 -21.54
C PHE A 72 -14.34 3.26 -20.79
N GLY A 73 -13.94 4.09 -19.85
CA GLY A 73 -14.86 4.87 -19.02
C GLY A 73 -15.55 4.08 -17.91
N SER A 74 -15.07 2.86 -17.59
CA SER A 74 -15.55 2.11 -16.43
C SER A 74 -15.29 2.87 -15.12
N ASP A 75 -16.08 2.59 -14.09
CA ASP A 75 -15.93 3.21 -12.77
C ASP A 75 -14.52 3.01 -12.21
N LEU A 76 -13.93 1.83 -12.44
CA LEU A 76 -12.56 1.56 -12.00
C LEU A 76 -11.52 2.42 -12.74
N GLN A 77 -11.66 2.63 -14.04
CA GLN A 77 -10.76 3.52 -14.78
C GLN A 77 -10.90 4.99 -14.34
N LEU A 78 -12.12 5.42 -14.05
CA LEU A 78 -12.37 6.77 -13.52
C LEU A 78 -11.77 6.92 -12.12
N LYS A 79 -11.93 5.93 -11.25
CA LYS A 79 -11.27 5.92 -9.92
C LYS A 79 -9.75 5.95 -10.07
N ALA A 80 -9.17 5.12 -10.93
CA ALA A 80 -7.72 5.09 -11.16
C ALA A 80 -7.15 6.44 -11.60
N ALA A 81 -7.84 7.12 -12.52
CA ALA A 81 -7.45 8.47 -12.96
C ALA A 81 -7.59 9.51 -11.83
N ALA A 82 -8.62 9.40 -11.00
CA ALA A 82 -8.87 10.33 -9.90
C ALA A 82 -7.83 10.25 -8.78
N VAL A 83 -7.23 9.07 -8.55
CA VAL A 83 -6.28 8.84 -7.45
C VAL A 83 -4.82 8.82 -7.89
N GLU A 84 -4.53 9.10 -9.16
CA GLU A 84 -3.18 9.01 -9.72
C GLU A 84 -2.14 9.80 -8.92
N ASP A 85 -2.50 11.01 -8.49
CA ASP A 85 -1.63 11.88 -7.70
C ASP A 85 -1.35 11.37 -6.28
N GLU A 86 -2.21 10.50 -5.77
CA GLU A 86 -2.09 9.94 -4.41
C GLU A 86 -1.11 8.77 -4.34
N LEU A 87 -0.80 8.13 -5.48
CA LEU A 87 -0.03 6.89 -5.51
C LEU A 87 1.41 7.10 -5.04
N LEU A 88 1.87 6.21 -4.17
CA LEU A 88 3.22 6.21 -3.59
C LEU A 88 4.16 5.20 -4.26
N HIS A 89 3.63 4.35 -5.14
CA HIS A 89 4.38 3.37 -5.90
C HIS A 89 3.88 3.33 -7.34
N ASP A 90 4.80 3.40 -8.29
CA ASP A 90 4.50 3.40 -9.72
C ASP A 90 4.41 1.96 -10.24
N ILE A 91 3.34 1.63 -10.95
CA ILE A 91 3.10 0.32 -11.54
C ILE A 91 3.21 0.42 -13.06
N PRO A 92 4.14 -0.30 -13.71
CA PRO A 92 4.40 -0.14 -15.14
C PRO A 92 3.37 -0.82 -16.05
N TYR A 93 2.51 -1.70 -15.51
CA TYR A 93 1.55 -2.47 -16.31
C TYR A 93 0.12 -2.04 -15.98
N GLU A 94 -0.63 -1.56 -16.97
CA GLU A 94 -1.98 -1.02 -16.82
C GLU A 94 -2.96 -2.02 -16.19
N GLU A 95 -2.99 -3.29 -16.65
CA GLU A 95 -3.88 -4.30 -16.09
C GLU A 95 -3.60 -4.57 -14.61
N ARG A 96 -2.32 -4.66 -14.23
CA ARG A 96 -1.93 -4.81 -12.83
C ARG A 96 -2.28 -3.57 -12.02
N HIS A 97 -2.04 -2.40 -12.58
CA HIS A 97 -2.39 -1.12 -11.96
C HIS A 97 -3.87 -1.06 -11.60
N LEU A 98 -4.76 -1.39 -12.54
CA LEU A 98 -6.21 -1.42 -12.30
C LEU A 98 -6.60 -2.45 -11.23
N GLY A 99 -5.98 -3.62 -11.20
CA GLY A 99 -6.19 -4.62 -10.15
C GLY A 99 -5.79 -4.13 -8.76
N LEU A 100 -4.70 -3.38 -8.65
CA LEU A 100 -4.24 -2.78 -7.39
C LEU A 100 -5.14 -1.63 -6.94
N VAL A 101 -5.57 -0.77 -7.86
CA VAL A 101 -6.57 0.28 -7.57
C VAL A 101 -7.88 -0.34 -7.11
N LYS A 102 -8.35 -1.42 -7.76
CA LYS A 102 -9.55 -2.17 -7.36
C LYS A 102 -9.41 -2.73 -5.94
N SER A 103 -8.24 -3.28 -5.62
CA SER A 103 -7.96 -3.82 -4.29
C SER A 103 -7.99 -2.74 -3.21
N ALA A 104 -7.32 -1.62 -3.44
CA ALA A 104 -7.32 -0.49 -2.52
C ALA A 104 -8.73 0.12 -2.38
N TRP A 105 -9.46 0.22 -3.47
CA TRP A 105 -10.85 0.73 -3.47
C TRP A 105 -11.80 -0.19 -2.72
N CYS A 106 -11.64 -1.50 -2.84
CA CYS A 106 -12.40 -2.48 -2.05
C CYS A 106 -12.18 -2.29 -0.54
N LEU A 107 -10.94 -2.04 -0.13
CA LEU A 107 -10.60 -1.80 1.27
C LEU A 107 -11.06 -0.41 1.75
N GLU A 108 -11.01 0.62 0.90
CA GLU A 108 -11.57 1.93 1.19
C GLU A 108 -13.06 1.83 1.55
N HIS A 109 -13.88 1.12 0.74
CA HIS A 109 -15.28 0.87 1.06
C HIS A 109 -15.47 0.12 2.39
N TRP A 110 -14.58 -0.84 2.69
CA TRP A 110 -14.61 -1.54 3.97
C TRP A 110 -14.29 -0.60 5.13
N PHE A 111 -13.31 0.27 5.00
CA PHE A 111 -12.94 1.25 6.04
C PHE A 111 -14.01 2.33 6.24
N GLU A 112 -14.78 2.65 5.21
CA GLU A 112 -15.95 3.52 5.24
C GLU A 112 -17.21 2.83 5.83
N GLU A 113 -17.04 1.62 6.39
CA GLU A 113 -18.11 0.83 7.00
C GLU A 113 -19.27 0.48 6.07
N GLU A 114 -19.02 0.41 4.77
CA GLU A 114 -20.00 -0.09 3.82
C GLU A 114 -20.33 -1.57 4.05
N THR A 115 -21.55 -1.96 3.74
CA THR A 115 -21.93 -3.37 3.90
C THR A 115 -21.21 -4.26 2.89
N LEU A 116 -20.84 -5.48 3.30
CA LEU A 116 -20.23 -6.46 2.39
C LEU A 116 -21.07 -6.66 1.12
N ARG A 117 -22.39 -6.61 1.24
CA ARG A 117 -23.31 -6.77 0.11
C ARG A 117 -23.17 -5.64 -0.93
N ASP A 118 -22.94 -4.41 -0.46
CA ASP A 118 -22.76 -3.27 -1.35
C ASP A 118 -21.39 -3.35 -2.03
N ILE A 119 -20.34 -3.71 -1.29
CA ILE A 119 -18.98 -3.94 -1.82
C ILE A 119 -19.00 -5.05 -2.88
N GLU A 120 -19.66 -6.19 -2.59
CA GLU A 120 -19.82 -7.30 -3.55
C GLU A 120 -20.49 -6.83 -4.84
N LYS A 121 -21.56 -6.07 -4.71
CA LYS A 121 -22.33 -5.58 -5.86
C LYS A 121 -21.57 -4.58 -6.71
N GLN A 122 -20.83 -3.66 -6.07
CA GLN A 122 -20.09 -2.60 -6.76
C GLN A 122 -18.83 -3.11 -7.44
N LEU A 123 -18.07 -3.98 -6.77
CA LEU A 123 -16.75 -4.40 -7.21
C LEU A 123 -16.70 -5.84 -7.74
N ASP A 124 -17.83 -6.55 -7.70
CA ASP A 124 -17.94 -7.96 -8.12
C ASP A 124 -16.89 -8.85 -7.44
N VAL A 125 -16.85 -8.78 -6.10
CA VAL A 125 -15.95 -9.54 -5.22
C VAL A 125 -16.77 -10.40 -4.26
N SER A 126 -16.18 -11.48 -3.71
CA SER A 126 -16.86 -12.30 -2.70
C SER A 126 -16.57 -11.81 -1.28
N PRO A 127 -17.44 -12.09 -0.27
CA PRO A 127 -17.16 -11.72 1.13
C PRO A 127 -15.84 -12.28 1.65
N GLY A 128 -15.51 -13.52 1.27
CA GLY A 128 -14.25 -14.17 1.63
C GLY A 128 -13.03 -13.42 1.08
N ASP A 129 -13.16 -12.88 -0.14
CA ASP A 129 -12.13 -12.06 -0.76
C ASP A 129 -11.86 -10.78 0.03
N VAL A 130 -12.91 -10.15 0.55
CA VAL A 130 -12.78 -8.92 1.35
C VAL A 130 -12.09 -9.21 2.68
N HIS A 131 -12.59 -10.15 3.47
CA HIS A 131 -12.05 -10.46 4.80
C HIS A 131 -10.58 -10.86 4.76
N HIS A 132 -10.20 -11.74 3.84
CA HIS A 132 -8.80 -12.15 3.70
C HIS A 132 -7.87 -10.95 3.42
N ARG A 133 -8.33 -10.01 2.61
CA ARG A 133 -7.55 -8.82 2.26
C ARG A 133 -7.49 -7.79 3.38
N VAL A 134 -8.52 -7.70 4.20
CA VAL A 134 -8.47 -6.88 5.42
C VAL A 134 -7.37 -7.36 6.36
N ASP A 135 -7.30 -8.68 6.63
CA ASP A 135 -6.27 -9.25 7.49
C ASP A 135 -4.85 -9.00 6.94
N LEU A 136 -4.67 -9.19 5.62
CA LEU A 136 -3.39 -8.88 4.95
C LEU A 136 -3.04 -7.41 5.04
N MET A 137 -4.02 -6.53 4.87
CA MET A 137 -3.80 -5.08 4.92
C MET A 137 -3.38 -4.62 6.31
N GLU A 138 -4.03 -5.09 7.37
CA GLU A 138 -3.65 -4.78 8.75
C GLU A 138 -2.20 -5.15 9.02
N TRP A 139 -1.79 -6.35 8.61
CA TRP A 139 -0.41 -6.81 8.75
C TRP A 139 0.59 -5.96 7.94
N LEU A 140 0.26 -5.65 6.67
CA LEU A 140 1.15 -4.88 5.80
C LEU A 140 1.26 -3.40 6.20
N LEU A 141 0.20 -2.78 6.68
CA LEU A 141 0.25 -1.42 7.23
C LEU A 141 1.09 -1.39 8.51
N TYR A 142 0.93 -2.38 9.38
CA TYR A 142 1.79 -2.54 10.54
C TYR A 142 3.27 -2.71 10.14
N ALA A 143 3.54 -3.56 9.15
CA ALA A 143 4.89 -3.74 8.63
C ALA A 143 5.47 -2.44 8.03
N GLY A 144 4.67 -1.70 7.29
CA GLY A 144 5.05 -0.39 6.73
C GLY A 144 5.41 0.63 7.82
N ARG A 145 4.61 0.68 8.88
CA ARG A 145 4.89 1.49 10.07
C ARG A 145 6.22 1.11 10.72
N GLU A 146 6.46 -0.17 10.95
CA GLU A 146 7.68 -0.66 11.57
C GLU A 146 8.92 -0.39 10.70
N ILE A 147 8.81 -0.50 9.38
CA ILE A 147 9.85 -0.15 8.44
C ILE A 147 10.13 1.35 8.51
N LEU A 148 9.10 2.20 8.53
CA LEU A 148 9.23 3.65 8.63
C LEU A 148 9.97 4.06 9.91
N LEU A 149 9.61 3.46 11.06
CA LEU A 149 10.20 3.76 12.36
C LEU A 149 11.66 3.27 12.51
N THR A 150 12.07 2.26 11.75
CA THR A 150 13.44 1.70 11.76
C THR A 150 14.33 2.23 10.65
N ASP A 151 13.80 3.06 9.74
CA ASP A 151 14.57 3.60 8.63
C ASP A 151 15.50 4.75 9.09
N ASP A 152 16.79 4.49 9.05
CA ASP A 152 17.87 5.38 9.51
C ASP A 152 18.17 6.57 8.57
N VAL A 153 17.46 6.65 7.44
CA VAL A 153 17.65 7.73 6.45
C VAL A 153 17.06 9.07 6.91
N PHE A 154 16.14 9.04 7.88
CA PHE A 154 15.46 10.23 8.34
C PHE A 154 16.22 10.95 9.45
N ALA A 155 16.37 12.27 9.30
CA ALA A 155 16.91 13.14 10.34
C ALA A 155 15.87 13.41 11.44
N ASP A 156 16.33 13.85 12.60
CA ASP A 156 15.48 14.18 13.75
C ASP A 156 14.37 15.20 13.41
N GLU A 157 14.62 16.09 12.47
CA GLU A 157 13.65 17.09 11.99
C GLU A 157 12.42 16.46 11.30
N HIS A 158 12.52 15.23 10.81
CA HIS A 158 11.42 14.50 10.18
C HIS A 158 10.55 13.73 11.19
N MET A 159 10.97 13.62 12.45
CA MET A 159 10.28 12.80 13.46
C MET A 159 8.81 13.18 13.68
N PRO A 160 8.38 14.47 13.66
CA PRO A 160 6.97 14.82 13.77
C PRO A 160 6.11 14.24 12.64
N ILE A 161 6.62 14.29 11.41
CA ILE A 161 5.94 13.74 10.22
C ILE A 161 5.88 12.22 10.28
N ILE A 162 6.97 11.57 10.72
CA ILE A 162 7.01 10.12 10.90
C ILE A 162 6.01 9.68 11.97
N ALA A 163 5.88 10.42 13.05
CA ALA A 163 4.89 10.16 14.09
C ALA A 163 3.46 10.26 13.56
N GLU A 164 3.15 11.27 12.74
CA GLU A 164 1.85 11.45 12.09
C GLU A 164 1.52 10.28 11.15
N LEU A 165 2.46 9.89 10.28
CA LEU A 165 2.28 8.76 9.37
C LEU A 165 2.18 7.40 10.08
N SER A 166 2.66 7.31 11.32
CA SER A 166 2.67 6.06 12.11
C SER A 166 1.39 5.83 12.91
N THR A 167 0.49 6.80 12.94
CA THR A 167 -0.79 6.75 13.66
C THR A 167 -1.88 6.13 12.82
#